data_4842e5999614a510e69a38ac4c91ecd7
#
_entry.id   4842e5999614a510e69a38ac4c91ecd7
#
_cell.length_a   1.000
_cell.length_b   1.000
_cell.length_c   1.000
_cell.angle_alpha   90.00
_cell.angle_beta   90.00
_cell.angle_gamma   90.00
#
_symmetry.space_group_name_H-M   'P 1'
#
loop_
_entity.id
_entity.type
_entity.pdbx_description
1 polymer ?
#
loop_
_entity_poly.entity_id
_entity_poly.type
_entity_poly.pdbx_seq_one_letter_code
_entity_poly.pdbx_strand_id
1 'polypeptide(L)'
;MKVMKFGGTSVGRPERMQQVAKLITTGQESKIVVLSALSGTTNALVSIGEALAKGDKPLAKQIIDELEAHYRVFIKDLLKSEATLTKGEAVISEHFDFLNIILKISFNEALNKDILAQGELMSTKLFSAYLEERGIDHALLPALDFMQIDANDEPYFDAIRVKLNRILQQHTDKKLFVTQGYICRNSKGEVDNLKRGGSD
;
A
#
# COMPACT_ATOMS: atom_id res chain seq x y z
N MET A 1 5.94 -14.43 16.84
CA MET A 1 5.31 -13.67 15.73
C MET A 1 6.08 -13.94 14.45
N LYS A 2 5.40 -14.20 13.33
CA LYS A 2 6.00 -14.48 12.02
C LYS A 2 5.77 -13.28 11.10
N VAL A 3 6.79 -12.87 10.35
CA VAL A 3 6.66 -11.85 9.29
C VAL A 3 6.62 -12.57 7.94
N MET A 4 5.65 -12.18 7.10
CA MET A 4 5.46 -12.75 5.76
C MET A 4 5.36 -11.61 4.75
N LYS A 5 6.25 -11.58 3.76
CA LYS A 5 6.25 -10.57 2.71
C LYS A 5 5.77 -11.15 1.40
N PHE A 6 4.90 -10.40 0.71
CA PHE A 6 4.37 -10.74 -0.60
C PHE A 6 4.59 -9.60 -1.59
N GLY A 7 5.35 -9.88 -2.63
CA GLY A 7 5.64 -8.92 -3.70
C GLY A 7 4.46 -8.69 -4.64
N GLY A 8 4.57 -7.72 -5.52
CA GLY A 8 3.52 -7.31 -6.45
C GLY A 8 2.98 -8.45 -7.34
N THR A 9 3.82 -9.41 -7.73
CA THR A 9 3.37 -10.59 -8.47
C THR A 9 2.48 -11.52 -7.65
N SER A 10 2.64 -11.54 -6.33
CA SER A 10 1.83 -12.35 -5.41
C SER A 10 0.46 -11.73 -5.12
N VAL A 11 0.28 -10.44 -5.34
CA VAL A 11 -0.97 -9.72 -5.09
C VAL A 11 -1.55 -9.06 -6.35
N GLY A 12 -0.87 -9.18 -7.49
CA GLY A 12 -1.20 -8.48 -8.72
C GLY A 12 -2.43 -8.99 -9.49
N ARG A 13 -3.07 -10.06 -9.01
CA ARG A 13 -4.34 -10.59 -9.53
C ARG A 13 -5.27 -10.97 -8.39
N PRO A 14 -6.59 -10.84 -8.54
CA PRO A 14 -7.55 -11.19 -7.49
C PRO A 14 -7.36 -12.61 -6.97
N GLU A 15 -7.16 -13.60 -7.83
CA GLU A 15 -7.00 -15.01 -7.43
C GLU A 15 -5.72 -15.22 -6.61
N ARG A 16 -4.64 -14.51 -6.94
CA ARG A 16 -3.38 -14.57 -6.17
C ARG A 16 -3.53 -13.91 -4.81
N MET A 17 -4.20 -12.76 -4.75
CA MET A 17 -4.51 -12.10 -3.48
C MET A 17 -5.38 -13.00 -2.58
N GLN A 18 -6.34 -13.73 -3.16
CA GLN A 18 -7.14 -14.74 -2.45
C GLN A 18 -6.27 -15.93 -1.96
N GLN A 19 -5.26 -16.36 -2.73
CA GLN A 19 -4.31 -17.38 -2.30
C GLN A 19 -3.44 -16.89 -1.14
N VAL A 20 -2.99 -15.64 -1.16
CA VAL A 20 -2.27 -15.02 -0.03
C VAL A 20 -3.15 -15.06 1.23
N ALA A 21 -4.43 -14.69 1.14
CA ALA A 21 -5.35 -14.73 2.26
C ALA A 21 -5.49 -16.16 2.85
N LYS A 22 -5.59 -17.19 2.01
CA LYS A 22 -5.59 -18.59 2.46
C LYS A 22 -4.29 -18.97 3.16
N LEU A 23 -3.14 -18.54 2.62
CA LEU A 23 -1.84 -18.89 3.18
C LEU A 23 -1.61 -18.24 4.54
N ILE A 24 -1.98 -16.97 4.72
CA ILE A 24 -1.76 -16.25 5.98
C ILE A 24 -2.68 -16.71 7.11
N THR A 25 -3.81 -17.35 6.80
CA THR A 25 -4.75 -17.89 7.78
C THR A 25 -4.39 -19.29 8.27
N THR A 26 -3.36 -19.92 7.71
CA THR A 26 -2.87 -21.23 8.20
C THR A 26 -2.05 -21.06 9.48
N GLY A 27 -2.22 -22.00 10.45
CA GLY A 27 -1.47 -21.99 11.71
C GLY A 27 -2.07 -21.04 12.77
N GLN A 28 -1.54 -21.12 13.99
CA GLN A 28 -2.06 -20.41 15.18
C GLN A 28 -1.20 -19.20 15.59
N GLU A 29 -0.01 -19.06 15.02
CA GLU A 29 0.93 -18.00 15.38
C GLU A 29 0.46 -16.62 14.88
N SER A 30 0.79 -15.58 15.66
CA SER A 30 0.57 -14.20 15.21
C SER A 30 1.46 -13.86 14.02
N LYS A 31 0.90 -13.14 13.04
CA LYS A 31 1.58 -12.79 11.77
C LYS A 31 1.50 -11.30 11.46
N ILE A 32 2.59 -10.77 10.93
CA ILE A 32 2.61 -9.50 10.22
C ILE A 32 2.78 -9.81 8.73
N VAL A 33 1.85 -9.37 7.93
CA VAL A 33 1.81 -9.58 6.47
C VAL A 33 2.17 -8.27 5.78
N VAL A 34 3.30 -8.25 5.10
CA VAL A 34 3.81 -7.08 4.38
C VAL A 34 3.47 -7.24 2.90
N LEU A 35 2.72 -6.30 2.35
CA LEU A 35 2.30 -6.33 0.94
C LEU A 35 2.93 -5.19 0.14
N SER A 36 3.30 -5.50 -1.08
CA SER A 36 3.67 -4.51 -2.11
C SER A 36 2.42 -4.02 -2.86
N ALA A 37 2.60 -3.00 -3.70
CA ALA A 37 1.61 -2.59 -4.69
C ALA A 37 1.22 -3.75 -5.62
N LEU A 38 0.06 -3.65 -6.27
CA LEU A 38 -0.34 -4.58 -7.33
C LEU A 38 0.68 -4.55 -8.48
N SER A 39 0.84 -5.68 -9.16
CA SER A 39 1.77 -5.79 -10.30
C SER A 39 1.49 -4.69 -11.35
N GLY A 40 2.54 -4.01 -11.78
CA GLY A 40 2.46 -2.91 -12.75
C GLY A 40 2.15 -1.53 -12.15
N THR A 41 1.55 -1.45 -10.97
CA THR A 41 1.16 -0.18 -10.34
C THR A 41 2.37 0.73 -10.09
N THR A 42 3.45 0.21 -9.51
CA THR A 42 4.64 1.01 -9.22
C THR A 42 5.23 1.62 -10.49
N ASN A 43 5.27 0.86 -11.60
CA ASN A 43 5.74 1.38 -12.88
C ASN A 43 4.84 2.50 -13.42
N ALA A 44 3.52 2.35 -13.33
CA ALA A 44 2.57 3.40 -13.73
C ALA A 44 2.76 4.67 -12.88
N LEU A 45 2.91 4.53 -11.55
CA LEU A 45 3.15 5.66 -10.65
C LEU A 45 4.49 6.37 -10.94
N VAL A 46 5.55 5.62 -11.26
CA VAL A 46 6.83 6.18 -11.72
C VAL A 46 6.61 6.98 -13.01
N SER A 47 5.91 6.41 -13.99
CA SER A 47 5.64 7.10 -15.27
C SER A 47 4.79 8.36 -15.08
N ILE A 48 3.84 8.39 -14.13
CA ILE A 48 3.09 9.60 -13.76
C ILE A 48 4.05 10.67 -13.22
N GLY A 49 4.94 10.31 -12.29
CA GLY A 49 5.94 11.22 -11.74
C GLY A 49 6.88 11.78 -12.82
N GLU A 50 7.36 10.94 -13.73
CA GLU A 50 8.22 11.36 -14.84
C GLU A 50 7.51 12.30 -15.83
N ALA A 51 6.25 12.04 -16.15
CA ALA A 51 5.43 12.91 -16.99
C ALA A 51 5.23 14.28 -16.33
N LEU A 52 4.91 14.29 -15.03
CA LEU A 52 4.77 15.55 -14.27
C LEU A 52 6.07 16.32 -14.16
N ALA A 53 7.21 15.66 -13.97
CA ALA A 53 8.53 16.31 -13.94
C ALA A 53 8.88 16.99 -15.27
N LYS A 54 8.38 16.44 -16.38
CA LYS A 54 8.52 17.03 -17.74
C LYS A 54 7.44 18.07 -18.08
N GLY A 55 6.47 18.28 -17.18
CA GLY A 55 5.32 19.16 -17.41
C GLY A 55 4.25 18.57 -18.33
N ASP A 56 4.35 17.28 -18.69
CA ASP A 56 3.38 16.59 -19.56
C ASP A 56 2.17 16.11 -18.75
N LYS A 57 1.35 17.05 -18.34
CA LYS A 57 0.11 16.79 -17.60
C LYS A 57 -0.91 15.93 -18.38
N PRO A 58 -1.08 16.10 -19.70
CA PRO A 58 -1.94 15.21 -20.50
C PRO A 58 -1.52 13.76 -20.42
N LEU A 59 -0.25 13.43 -20.56
CA LEU A 59 0.27 12.08 -20.44
C LEU A 59 0.07 11.54 -19.01
N ALA A 60 0.39 12.34 -17.99
CA ALA A 60 0.16 11.93 -16.61
C ALA A 60 -1.32 11.61 -16.36
N LYS A 61 -2.24 12.43 -16.86
CA LYS A 61 -3.69 12.19 -16.75
C LYS A 61 -4.11 10.89 -17.44
N GLN A 62 -3.62 10.64 -18.65
CA GLN A 62 -3.91 9.39 -19.36
C GLN A 62 -3.48 8.17 -18.53
N ILE A 63 -2.27 8.18 -17.99
CA ILE A 63 -1.76 7.05 -17.18
C ILE A 63 -2.60 6.86 -15.90
N ILE A 64 -3.01 7.96 -15.25
CA ILE A 64 -3.90 7.91 -14.09
C ILE A 64 -5.22 7.25 -14.44
N ASP A 65 -5.86 7.64 -15.56
CA ASP A 65 -7.15 7.10 -15.99
C ASP A 65 -7.06 5.60 -16.34
N GLU A 66 -6.01 5.19 -17.02
CA GLU A 66 -5.75 3.78 -17.35
C GLU A 66 -5.54 2.95 -16.06
N LEU A 67 -4.79 3.47 -15.11
CA LEU A 67 -4.54 2.80 -13.84
C LEU A 67 -5.82 2.70 -13.01
N GLU A 68 -6.63 3.78 -12.96
CA GLU A 68 -7.92 3.78 -12.27
C GLU A 68 -8.87 2.73 -12.86
N ALA A 69 -8.98 2.68 -14.18
CA ALA A 69 -9.80 1.69 -14.88
C ALA A 69 -9.37 0.26 -14.52
N HIS A 70 -8.06 0.00 -14.48
CA HIS A 70 -7.51 -1.29 -14.05
C HIS A 70 -7.93 -1.65 -12.61
N TYR A 71 -7.81 -0.73 -11.67
CA TYR A 71 -8.22 -0.95 -10.27
C TYR A 71 -9.73 -1.18 -10.13
N ARG A 72 -10.56 -0.48 -10.87
CA ARG A 72 -12.02 -0.67 -10.87
C ARG A 72 -12.43 -2.06 -11.39
N VAL A 73 -11.72 -2.61 -12.37
CA VAL A 73 -11.90 -4.01 -12.79
C VAL A 73 -11.42 -4.96 -11.68
N PHE A 74 -10.24 -4.72 -11.13
CA PHE A 74 -9.64 -5.55 -10.10
C PHE A 74 -10.56 -5.73 -8.87
N ILE A 75 -11.18 -4.65 -8.37
CA ILE A 75 -12.05 -4.76 -7.19
C ILE A 75 -13.34 -5.54 -7.46
N LYS A 76 -13.92 -5.44 -8.65
CA LYS A 76 -15.11 -6.21 -9.05
C LYS A 76 -14.81 -7.73 -9.09
N ASP A 77 -13.58 -8.07 -9.46
CA ASP A 77 -13.14 -9.46 -9.46
C ASP A 77 -12.75 -9.96 -8.06
N LEU A 78 -12.22 -9.08 -7.20
CA LEU A 78 -11.80 -9.42 -5.85
C LEU A 78 -12.95 -9.47 -4.84
N LEU A 79 -13.80 -8.44 -4.82
CA LEU A 79 -14.86 -8.21 -3.83
C LEU A 79 -16.22 -8.57 -4.42
N LYS A 80 -17.04 -9.29 -3.67
CA LYS A 80 -18.32 -9.82 -4.15
C LYS A 80 -19.52 -9.30 -3.37
N SER A 81 -19.34 -8.88 -2.11
CA SER A 81 -20.42 -8.29 -1.34
C SER A 81 -20.57 -6.80 -1.67
N GLU A 82 -21.80 -6.29 -1.66
CA GLU A 82 -22.09 -4.87 -1.91
C GLU A 82 -21.34 -3.96 -0.91
N ALA A 83 -21.30 -4.34 0.37
CA ALA A 83 -20.65 -3.57 1.42
C ALA A 83 -19.12 -3.44 1.19
N THR A 84 -18.45 -4.54 0.83
CA THR A 84 -16.99 -4.52 0.60
C THR A 84 -16.64 -3.90 -0.76
N LEU A 85 -17.48 -4.07 -1.76
CA LEU A 85 -17.33 -3.39 -3.05
C LEU A 85 -17.44 -1.87 -2.88
N THR A 86 -18.41 -1.37 -2.11
CA THR A 86 -18.53 0.05 -1.77
C THR A 86 -17.26 0.56 -1.05
N LYS A 87 -16.70 -0.21 -0.12
CA LYS A 87 -15.41 0.14 0.51
C LYS A 87 -14.27 0.17 -0.51
N GLY A 88 -14.19 -0.80 -1.40
CA GLY A 88 -13.19 -0.84 -2.47
C GLY A 88 -13.29 0.37 -3.40
N GLU A 89 -14.49 0.75 -3.82
CA GLU A 89 -14.73 1.95 -4.63
C GLU A 89 -14.32 3.23 -3.88
N ALA A 90 -14.60 3.32 -2.58
CA ALA A 90 -14.18 4.46 -1.77
C ALA A 90 -12.64 4.56 -1.69
N VAL A 91 -11.94 3.43 -1.51
CA VAL A 91 -10.47 3.40 -1.54
C VAL A 91 -9.94 3.91 -2.89
N ILE A 92 -10.49 3.42 -4.00
CA ILE A 92 -10.06 3.86 -5.33
C ILE A 92 -10.31 5.36 -5.50
N SER A 93 -11.49 5.84 -5.19
CA SER A 93 -11.83 7.26 -5.33
C SER A 93 -10.89 8.14 -4.50
N GLU A 94 -10.65 7.81 -3.22
CA GLU A 94 -9.72 8.56 -2.35
C GLU A 94 -8.33 8.73 -2.99
N HIS A 95 -7.75 7.63 -3.48
CA HIS A 95 -6.38 7.63 -3.99
C HIS A 95 -6.27 8.24 -5.39
N PHE A 96 -7.25 8.02 -6.26
CA PHE A 96 -7.25 8.61 -7.60
C PHE A 96 -7.65 10.08 -7.60
N ASP A 97 -8.50 10.52 -6.67
CA ASP A 97 -8.75 11.96 -6.42
C ASP A 97 -7.47 12.68 -6.00
N PHE A 98 -6.67 12.07 -5.12
CA PHE A 98 -5.35 12.59 -4.76
C PHE A 98 -4.44 12.72 -5.99
N LEU A 99 -4.31 11.69 -6.83
CA LEU A 99 -3.51 11.75 -8.06
C LEU A 99 -4.01 12.81 -9.03
N ASN A 100 -5.33 13.00 -9.16
CA ASN A 100 -5.92 14.04 -9.99
C ASN A 100 -5.71 15.46 -9.43
N ILE A 101 -5.66 15.63 -8.10
CA ILE A 101 -5.33 16.91 -7.46
C ILE A 101 -3.89 17.30 -7.76
N ILE A 102 -2.96 16.35 -7.74
CA ILE A 102 -1.54 16.61 -8.04
C ILE A 102 -1.33 17.19 -9.44
N LEU A 103 -2.17 16.85 -10.43
CA LEU A 103 -2.12 17.46 -11.76
C LEU A 103 -2.32 18.99 -11.75
N LYS A 104 -2.93 19.53 -10.70
CA LYS A 104 -3.30 20.96 -10.58
C LYS A 104 -2.27 21.80 -9.82
N ILE A 105 -1.30 21.17 -9.17
CA ILE A 105 -0.28 21.83 -8.36
C ILE A 105 1.10 21.71 -8.98
N SER A 106 2.08 22.41 -8.41
CA SER A 106 3.47 22.35 -8.86
C SER A 106 4.10 21.03 -8.37
N PHE A 107 4.68 20.29 -9.30
CA PHE A 107 5.37 19.04 -9.01
C PHE A 107 6.72 19.28 -8.34
N ASN A 108 7.06 18.44 -7.36
CA ASN A 108 8.35 18.41 -6.69
C ASN A 108 8.68 16.97 -6.23
N GLU A 109 9.89 16.79 -5.70
CA GLU A 109 10.36 15.45 -5.29
C GLU A 109 9.53 14.86 -4.12
N ALA A 110 9.10 15.67 -3.15
CA ALA A 110 8.27 15.20 -2.07
C ALA A 110 6.93 14.65 -2.58
N LEU A 111 6.28 15.36 -3.51
CA LEU A 111 5.08 14.87 -4.18
C LEU A 111 5.31 13.58 -4.96
N ASN A 112 6.50 13.40 -5.56
CA ASN A 112 6.83 12.15 -6.23
C ASN A 112 6.84 10.96 -5.25
N LYS A 113 7.36 11.15 -4.04
CA LYS A 113 7.32 10.13 -2.99
C LYS A 113 5.89 9.80 -2.58
N ASP A 114 5.03 10.81 -2.43
CA ASP A 114 3.61 10.62 -2.14
C ASP A 114 2.88 9.88 -3.26
N ILE A 115 3.17 10.19 -4.53
CA ILE A 115 2.63 9.45 -5.69
C ILE A 115 3.01 7.97 -5.59
N LEU A 116 4.29 7.67 -5.38
CA LEU A 116 4.78 6.30 -5.32
C LEU A 116 4.17 5.49 -4.17
N ALA A 117 3.87 6.15 -3.05
CA ALA A 117 3.25 5.50 -1.89
C ALA A 117 1.82 4.99 -2.16
N GLN A 118 1.10 5.57 -3.13
CA GLN A 118 -0.30 5.22 -3.39
C GLN A 118 -0.48 3.74 -3.73
N GLY A 119 0.51 3.11 -4.36
CA GLY A 119 0.42 1.71 -4.76
C GLY A 119 0.24 0.76 -3.59
N GLU A 120 1.10 0.86 -2.60
CA GLU A 120 1.06 0.04 -1.39
C GLU A 120 -0.14 0.37 -0.50
N LEU A 121 -0.48 1.65 -0.40
CA LEU A 121 -1.65 2.11 0.36
C LEU A 121 -2.94 1.51 -0.22
N MET A 122 -3.14 1.57 -1.55
CA MET A 122 -4.30 0.97 -2.19
C MET A 122 -4.32 -0.55 -2.02
N SER A 123 -3.22 -1.24 -2.33
CA SER A 123 -3.20 -2.71 -2.31
C SER A 123 -3.53 -3.27 -0.93
N THR A 124 -3.01 -2.67 0.14
CA THR A 124 -3.26 -3.14 1.52
C THR A 124 -4.67 -2.82 2.00
N LYS A 125 -5.23 -1.65 1.65
CA LYS A 125 -6.63 -1.31 1.96
C LYS A 125 -7.61 -2.26 1.24
N LEU A 126 -7.36 -2.59 -0.04
CA LEU A 126 -8.18 -3.53 -0.80
C LEU A 126 -8.06 -4.95 -0.27
N PHE A 127 -6.86 -5.37 0.14
CA PHE A 127 -6.67 -6.67 0.79
C PHE A 127 -7.40 -6.74 2.13
N SER A 128 -7.35 -5.68 2.93
CA SER A 128 -8.10 -5.56 4.18
C SER A 128 -9.61 -5.70 3.94
N ALA A 129 -10.16 -5.01 2.94
CA ALA A 129 -11.57 -5.15 2.57
C ALA A 129 -11.93 -6.60 2.17
N TYR A 130 -11.03 -7.29 1.46
CA TYR A 130 -11.23 -8.69 1.13
C TYR A 130 -11.19 -9.61 2.36
N LEU A 131 -10.26 -9.38 3.30
CA LEU A 131 -10.21 -10.14 4.56
C LEU A 131 -11.48 -9.93 5.38
N GLU A 132 -12.01 -8.71 5.45
CA GLU A 132 -13.30 -8.41 6.09
C GLU A 132 -14.46 -9.20 5.42
N GLU A 133 -14.52 -9.21 4.08
CA GLU A 133 -15.52 -9.99 3.34
C GLU A 133 -15.47 -11.47 3.69
N ARG A 134 -14.26 -11.99 3.96
CA ARG A 134 -14.04 -13.39 4.35
C ARG A 134 -14.23 -13.64 5.84
N GLY A 135 -14.60 -12.64 6.63
CA GLY A 135 -14.72 -12.75 8.08
C GLY A 135 -13.39 -13.03 8.79
N ILE A 136 -12.27 -12.68 8.17
CA ILE A 136 -10.93 -12.90 8.72
C ILE A 136 -10.57 -11.70 9.59
N ASP A 137 -10.47 -11.97 10.90
CA ASP A 137 -10.13 -10.94 11.88
C ASP A 137 -8.67 -10.49 11.74
N HIS A 138 -8.44 -9.20 11.56
CA HIS A 138 -7.11 -8.62 11.35
C HIS A 138 -7.08 -7.14 11.74
N ALA A 139 -5.88 -6.55 11.75
CA ALA A 139 -5.68 -5.11 11.84
C ALA A 139 -4.77 -4.63 10.70
N LEU A 140 -5.13 -3.50 10.08
CA LEU A 140 -4.27 -2.78 9.15
C LEU A 140 -3.35 -1.86 9.95
N LEU A 141 -2.03 -2.07 9.84
CA LEU A 141 -1.00 -1.25 10.45
C LEU A 141 -0.39 -0.33 9.39
N PRO A 142 -0.68 0.99 9.40
CA PRO A 142 -0.08 1.90 8.42
C PRO A 142 1.43 1.96 8.61
N ALA A 143 2.20 1.58 7.57
CA ALA A 143 3.66 1.60 7.64
C ALA A 143 4.21 3.01 7.96
N LEU A 144 3.54 4.06 7.48
CA LEU A 144 3.92 5.44 7.75
C LEU A 144 3.83 5.84 9.24
N ASP A 145 3.19 5.03 10.09
CA ASP A 145 3.11 5.29 11.53
C ASP A 145 4.31 4.72 12.29
N PHE A 146 5.03 3.74 11.72
CA PHE A 146 6.15 3.11 12.40
C PHE A 146 7.43 2.95 11.55
N MET A 147 7.33 2.78 10.22
CA MET A 147 8.49 2.66 9.36
C MET A 147 9.19 4.01 9.21
N GLN A 148 10.47 4.04 9.57
CA GLN A 148 11.29 5.25 9.51
C GLN A 148 12.71 4.93 9.05
N ILE A 149 13.27 5.80 8.21
CA ILE A 149 14.69 5.80 7.84
C ILE A 149 15.42 6.96 8.53
N ASP A 150 16.71 6.78 8.73
CA ASP A 150 17.60 7.81 9.30
C ASP A 150 18.09 8.81 8.23
N ALA A 151 19.04 9.66 8.60
CA ALA A 151 19.62 10.65 7.69
C ALA A 151 20.50 10.05 6.57
N ASN A 152 20.84 8.76 6.65
CA ASN A 152 21.61 8.03 5.64
C ASN A 152 20.70 7.15 4.76
N ASP A 153 19.37 7.32 4.86
CA ASP A 153 18.35 6.51 4.19
C ASP A 153 18.36 5.03 4.60
N GLU A 154 18.85 4.73 5.80
CA GLU A 154 18.86 3.36 6.34
C GLU A 154 17.73 3.16 7.37
N PRO A 155 17.14 1.96 7.49
CA PRO A 155 16.08 1.69 8.47
C PRO A 155 16.49 2.03 9.90
N TYR A 156 15.75 2.92 10.55
CA TYR A 156 16.02 3.31 11.95
C TYR A 156 15.35 2.31 12.92
N PHE A 157 16.01 1.17 13.13
CA PHE A 157 15.44 0.02 13.85
C PHE A 157 14.92 0.35 15.26
N ASP A 158 15.60 1.20 16.02
CA ASP A 158 15.15 1.53 17.38
C ASP A 158 13.84 2.31 17.38
N ALA A 159 13.71 3.29 16.49
CA ALA A 159 12.45 4.03 16.32
C ALA A 159 11.33 3.12 15.81
N ILE A 160 11.61 2.27 14.82
CA ILE A 160 10.66 1.31 14.26
C ILE A 160 10.17 0.37 15.37
N ARG A 161 11.09 -0.20 16.16
CA ARG A 161 10.74 -1.11 17.26
C ARG A 161 9.82 -0.47 18.28
N VAL A 162 10.16 0.75 18.73
CA VAL A 162 9.35 1.47 19.72
C VAL A 162 7.95 1.76 19.19
N LYS A 163 7.87 2.32 17.98
CA LYS A 163 6.59 2.69 17.35
C LYS A 163 5.73 1.45 17.07
N LEU A 164 6.31 0.42 16.45
CA LEU A 164 5.58 -0.81 16.13
C LEU A 164 5.05 -1.51 17.39
N ASN A 165 5.87 -1.64 18.44
CA ASN A 165 5.43 -2.23 19.69
C ASN A 165 4.25 -1.45 20.30
N ARG A 166 4.30 -0.12 20.28
CA ARG A 166 3.19 0.72 20.76
C ARG A 166 1.90 0.45 19.98
N ILE A 167 1.97 0.33 18.66
CA ILE A 167 0.80 0.05 17.82
C ILE A 167 0.28 -1.38 18.10
N LEU A 168 1.15 -2.37 18.18
CA LEU A 168 0.74 -3.75 18.48
C LEU A 168 0.07 -3.87 19.86
N GLN A 169 0.47 -3.08 20.85
CA GLN A 169 -0.19 -3.03 22.16
C GLN A 169 -1.63 -2.49 22.11
N GLN A 170 -2.00 -1.74 21.08
CA GLN A 170 -3.37 -1.26 20.87
C GLN A 170 -4.29 -2.34 20.23
N HIS A 171 -3.71 -3.45 19.76
CA HIS A 171 -4.39 -4.52 19.05
C HIS A 171 -4.06 -5.90 19.66
N THR A 172 -4.08 -6.00 21.00
CA THR A 172 -3.71 -7.24 21.70
C THR A 172 -4.67 -8.40 21.46
N ASP A 173 -5.89 -8.10 21.01
CA ASP A 173 -6.92 -9.07 20.59
C ASP A 173 -6.66 -9.65 19.19
N LYS A 174 -5.78 -9.05 18.39
CA LYS A 174 -5.51 -9.46 17.02
C LYS A 174 -4.29 -10.37 16.92
N LYS A 175 -4.36 -11.32 15.99
CA LYS A 175 -3.24 -12.21 15.63
C LYS A 175 -2.72 -11.99 14.20
N LEU A 176 -3.50 -11.33 13.38
CA LEU A 176 -3.16 -11.07 12.00
C LEU A 176 -3.08 -9.57 11.75
N PHE A 177 -1.95 -9.13 11.22
CA PHE A 177 -1.68 -7.73 10.92
C PHE A 177 -1.28 -7.61 9.46
N VAL A 178 -1.79 -6.59 8.78
CA VAL A 178 -1.44 -6.26 7.39
C VAL A 178 -0.74 -4.91 7.38
N THR A 179 0.32 -4.77 6.63
CA THR A 179 1.05 -3.51 6.48
C THR A 179 1.63 -3.35 5.08
N GLN A 180 2.03 -2.14 4.74
CA GLN A 180 2.68 -1.80 3.49
C GLN A 180 4.18 -2.15 3.55
N GLY A 181 4.72 -2.66 2.43
CA GLY A 181 6.15 -2.62 2.15
C GLY A 181 6.54 -1.27 1.53
N TYR A 182 7.80 -1.09 1.19
CA TYR A 182 8.35 0.00 0.39
C TYR A 182 8.25 1.41 0.99
N ILE A 183 7.14 1.79 1.61
CA ILE A 183 6.90 3.15 2.11
C ILE A 183 7.36 3.34 3.56
N CYS A 184 7.89 4.51 3.84
CA CYS A 184 8.39 4.88 5.17
C CYS A 184 8.30 6.40 5.37
N ARG A 185 8.74 6.88 6.53
CA ARG A 185 9.04 8.31 6.75
C ARG A 185 10.54 8.51 6.83
N ASN A 186 11.01 9.63 6.25
CA ASN A 186 12.40 10.05 6.40
C ASN A 186 12.67 10.69 7.78
N SER A 187 13.90 11.13 8.01
CA SER A 187 14.32 11.77 9.28
C SER A 187 13.58 13.08 9.59
N LYS A 188 12.95 13.72 8.59
CA LYS A 188 12.12 14.93 8.73
C LYS A 188 10.64 14.61 8.97
N GLY A 189 10.25 13.33 8.92
CA GLY A 189 8.87 12.90 9.07
C GLY A 189 8.05 12.96 7.77
N GLU A 190 8.66 13.27 6.63
CA GLU A 190 8.02 13.29 5.31
C GLU A 190 7.90 11.87 4.76
N VAL A 191 6.93 11.65 3.86
CA VAL A 191 6.80 10.37 3.16
C VAL A 191 8.04 10.12 2.31
N ASP A 192 8.56 8.91 2.40
CA ASP A 192 9.68 8.44 1.61
C ASP A 192 9.53 6.96 1.23
N ASN A 193 10.44 6.46 0.45
CA ASN A 193 10.43 5.10 -0.06
C ASN A 193 11.76 4.42 0.28
N LEU A 194 11.68 3.19 0.75
CA LEU A 194 12.85 2.36 0.98
C LEU A 194 13.59 2.11 -0.33
N LYS A 195 14.92 1.97 -0.28
CA LYS A 195 15.71 1.55 -1.43
C LYS A 195 15.25 0.16 -1.92
N ARG A 196 15.59 -0.18 -3.17
CA ARG A 196 15.24 -1.47 -3.76
C ARG A 196 15.75 -2.61 -2.85
N GLY A 197 14.88 -3.55 -2.51
CA GLY A 197 15.18 -4.62 -1.55
C GLY A 197 15.04 -4.21 -0.07
N GLY A 198 14.82 -2.94 0.24
CA GLY A 198 14.78 -2.44 1.62
C GLY A 198 13.57 -2.91 2.43
N SER A 199 12.58 -3.55 1.81
CA SER A 199 11.43 -4.14 2.50
C SER A 199 11.52 -5.67 2.69
N ASP A 200 12.63 -6.29 2.33
CA ASP A 200 12.86 -7.76 2.43
C ASP A 200 13.41 -8.22 3.82
#